data_72b35e5921babf1e5e7226172c83e533
#
_entry.id   72b35e5921babf1e5e7226172c83e533
#
_cell.length_a   1.000
_cell.length_b   1.000
_cell.length_c   1.000
_cell.angle_alpha   90.00
_cell.angle_beta   90.00
_cell.angle_gamma   90.00
#
_symmetry.space_group_name_H-M   'P 1'
#
loop_
_entity.id
_entity.type
_entity.pdbx_description
1 polymer ?
#
loop_
_entity_poly.entity_id
_entity_poly.type
_entity_poly.pdbx_seq_one_letter_code
_entity_poly.pdbx_strand_id
1 'polypeptide(L)'
;MSQGFRTDIQALRGLAVSLVLFYHAGFDFLGAGFLGVDVFFVISGFLITDMVRKEVEAGRFSFKTFYFRRAKRLLPAAYATFLASAVVAPFALNAQELQDFIKQVWGAVTFSANLVLLMQTGYFSGAADLKPLLHTWSLSIEEQYYLLLPAFLAFTPRRYWVPGGVLMFVASLGMCLGLQSFKPTATFYLLPTRGWELGVGSMIALMPGLMLRLQPVLAALFWPAVAVLAVIPVFPTGLPHPGLDALLVCLATAVVIARRHPLLERALVSRALARVGDVSYSLYLAHWPPFAFLKNASVSTVTPLQSLLTLMVGIGLGLLLYRCVEMPTRRWQPQPSRGFAFGTFVTSCCVIRSEERRVGK
;
A
#
# COMPACT_ATOMS: atom_id res chain seq x y z
N MET A 1 -7.97 26.57 10.60
CA MET A 1 -7.63 26.61 9.16
C MET A 1 -7.83 25.21 8.61
N SER A 2 -8.79 25.02 7.71
CA SER A 2 -8.97 23.77 6.97
C SER A 2 -7.66 23.51 6.23
N GLN A 3 -7.01 22.36 6.48
CA GLN A 3 -5.87 21.96 5.65
C GLN A 3 -6.39 21.84 4.23
N GLY A 4 -5.94 22.72 3.33
CA GLY A 4 -6.30 22.69 1.93
C GLY A 4 -6.00 21.29 1.36
N PHE A 5 -6.87 20.82 0.51
CA PHE A 5 -6.73 19.56 -0.22
C PHE A 5 -5.36 19.52 -0.93
N ARG A 6 -4.49 18.55 -0.60
CA ARG A 6 -3.14 18.37 -1.13
C ARG A 6 -3.22 17.67 -2.48
N THR A 7 -3.45 18.42 -3.56
CA THR A 7 -3.53 17.91 -4.94
C THR A 7 -2.26 17.17 -5.36
N ASP A 8 -1.10 17.64 -4.93
CA ASP A 8 0.19 17.01 -5.20
C ASP A 8 0.30 15.59 -4.61
N ILE A 9 -0.16 15.37 -3.38
CA ILE A 9 -0.20 14.05 -2.76
C ILE A 9 -1.20 13.13 -3.47
N GLN A 10 -2.36 13.63 -3.84
CA GLN A 10 -3.32 12.82 -4.60
C GLN A 10 -2.81 12.50 -6.00
N ALA A 11 -2.10 13.43 -6.64
CA ALA A 11 -1.46 13.17 -7.94
C ALA A 11 -0.38 12.08 -7.82
N LEU A 12 0.46 12.11 -6.79
CA LEU A 12 1.44 11.04 -6.51
C LEU A 12 0.75 9.69 -6.27
N ARG A 13 -0.37 9.66 -5.54
CA ARG A 13 -1.16 8.42 -5.34
C ARG A 13 -1.73 7.90 -6.66
N GLY A 14 -2.23 8.81 -7.51
CA GLY A 14 -2.72 8.46 -8.84
C GLY A 14 -1.62 7.90 -9.73
N LEU A 15 -0.44 8.54 -9.73
CA LEU A 15 0.73 8.02 -10.42
C LEU A 15 1.10 6.62 -9.91
N ALA A 16 1.23 6.47 -8.61
CA ALA A 16 1.63 5.22 -7.98
C ALA A 16 0.69 4.05 -8.30
N VAL A 17 -0.64 4.24 -8.20
CA VAL A 17 -1.59 3.17 -8.55
C VAL A 17 -1.56 2.87 -10.05
N SER A 18 -1.43 3.88 -10.91
CA SER A 18 -1.34 3.67 -12.37
C SER A 18 -0.12 2.84 -12.73
N LEU A 19 1.05 3.14 -12.15
CA LEU A 19 2.28 2.36 -12.35
C LEU A 19 2.06 0.88 -11.98
N VAL A 20 1.48 0.61 -10.82
CA VAL A 20 1.20 -0.76 -10.36
C VAL A 20 0.23 -1.49 -11.28
N LEU A 21 -0.87 -0.84 -11.67
CA LEU A 21 -1.89 -1.45 -12.54
C LEU A 21 -1.33 -1.83 -13.91
N PHE A 22 -0.61 -0.91 -14.56
CA PHE A 22 -0.02 -1.16 -15.87
C PHE A 22 1.11 -2.19 -15.83
N TYR A 23 1.93 -2.19 -14.77
CA TYR A 23 2.95 -3.22 -14.54
C TYR A 23 2.31 -4.62 -14.44
N HIS A 24 1.26 -4.79 -13.64
CA HIS A 24 0.58 -6.07 -13.49
C HIS A 24 -0.19 -6.51 -14.74
N ALA A 25 -0.54 -5.58 -15.61
CA ALA A 25 -1.11 -5.87 -16.91
C ALA A 25 -0.06 -6.36 -17.93
N GLY A 26 1.23 -6.38 -17.57
CA GLY A 26 2.30 -6.91 -18.42
C GLY A 26 2.69 -5.97 -19.57
N PHE A 27 2.55 -4.66 -19.37
CA PHE A 27 3.05 -3.69 -20.36
C PHE A 27 4.57 -3.55 -20.23
N ASP A 28 5.32 -4.01 -21.22
CA ASP A 28 6.80 -4.07 -21.24
C ASP A 28 7.46 -2.71 -21.03
N PHE A 29 6.79 -1.61 -21.43
CA PHE A 29 7.32 -0.25 -21.24
C PHE A 29 7.32 0.24 -19.79
N LEU A 30 6.74 -0.50 -18.85
CA LEU A 30 6.73 -0.21 -17.41
C LEU A 30 7.40 -1.33 -16.60
N GLY A 31 8.63 -1.69 -16.97
CA GLY A 31 9.36 -2.80 -16.38
C GLY A 31 9.60 -2.71 -14.87
N ALA A 32 9.50 -1.52 -14.27
CA ALA A 32 9.62 -1.30 -12.83
C ALA A 32 8.41 -0.56 -12.23
N GLY A 33 7.20 -0.74 -12.79
CA GLY A 33 5.98 -0.11 -12.26
C GLY A 33 5.60 -0.54 -10.85
N PHE A 34 6.14 -1.67 -10.34
CA PHE A 34 6.00 -2.10 -8.95
C PHE A 34 6.52 -1.06 -7.94
N LEU A 35 7.45 -0.18 -8.34
CA LEU A 35 7.95 0.94 -7.53
C LEU A 35 6.84 1.96 -7.14
N GLY A 36 5.67 1.87 -7.73
CA GLY A 36 4.49 2.59 -7.25
C GLY A 36 4.14 2.24 -5.80
N VAL A 37 4.45 1.04 -5.31
CA VAL A 37 4.24 0.65 -3.91
C VAL A 37 5.16 1.45 -2.99
N ASP A 38 6.43 1.67 -3.37
CA ASP A 38 7.40 2.45 -2.60
C ASP A 38 6.95 3.92 -2.49
N VAL A 39 6.39 4.47 -3.58
CA VAL A 39 5.75 5.81 -3.56
C VAL A 39 4.59 5.84 -2.54
N PHE A 40 3.73 4.80 -2.51
CA PHE A 40 2.66 4.71 -1.52
C PHE A 40 3.19 4.66 -0.09
N PHE A 41 4.25 3.91 0.17
CA PHE A 41 4.84 3.80 1.51
C PHE A 41 5.35 5.17 2.02
N VAL A 42 6.04 5.94 1.18
CA VAL A 42 6.47 7.30 1.57
C VAL A 42 5.27 8.21 1.87
N ILE A 43 4.24 8.21 0.99
CA ILE A 43 3.03 9.00 1.20
C ILE A 43 2.34 8.59 2.51
N SER A 44 2.21 7.31 2.75
CA SER A 44 1.56 6.72 3.92
C SER A 44 2.30 7.08 5.21
N GLY A 45 3.63 6.94 5.21
CA GLY A 45 4.49 7.37 6.32
C GLY A 45 4.33 8.86 6.64
N PHE A 46 4.35 9.71 5.61
CA PHE A 46 4.16 11.17 5.78
C PHE A 46 2.79 11.51 6.36
N LEU A 47 1.71 11.02 5.75
CA LEU A 47 0.35 11.42 6.14
C LEU A 47 -0.01 10.97 7.56
N ILE A 48 0.35 9.74 7.92
CA ILE A 48 0.03 9.20 9.24
C ILE A 48 0.87 9.87 10.31
N THR A 49 2.17 10.05 10.06
CA THR A 49 3.05 10.72 11.03
C THR A 49 2.63 12.17 11.26
N ASP A 50 2.32 12.94 10.20
CA ASP A 50 1.89 14.33 10.34
C ASP A 50 0.57 14.44 11.12
N MET A 51 -0.38 13.53 10.87
CA MET A 51 -1.64 13.49 11.58
C MET A 51 -1.46 13.15 13.06
N VAL A 52 -0.76 12.03 13.36
CA VAL A 52 -0.55 11.58 14.75
C VAL A 52 0.28 12.59 15.52
N ARG A 53 1.38 13.10 14.94
CA ARG A 53 2.21 14.15 15.55
C ARG A 53 1.38 15.36 15.98
N LYS A 54 0.56 15.91 15.08
CA LYS A 54 -0.30 17.08 15.38
C LYS A 54 -1.33 16.80 16.47
N GLU A 55 -1.95 15.62 16.46
CA GLU A 55 -2.92 15.24 17.50
C GLU A 55 -2.24 15.02 18.87
N VAL A 56 -1.06 14.40 18.91
CA VAL A 56 -0.26 14.21 20.14
C VAL A 56 0.26 15.55 20.67
N GLU A 57 0.80 16.43 19.80
CA GLU A 57 1.25 17.77 20.17
C GLU A 57 0.13 18.63 20.76
N ALA A 58 -1.08 18.46 20.24
CA ALA A 58 -2.27 19.17 20.74
C ALA A 58 -2.92 18.51 21.97
N GLY A 59 -2.38 17.40 22.49
CA GLY A 59 -2.95 16.66 23.62
C GLY A 59 -4.32 16.02 23.34
N ARG A 60 -4.68 15.80 22.07
CA ARG A 60 -6.01 15.29 21.65
C ARG A 60 -5.94 13.89 21.01
N PHE A 61 -4.77 13.28 20.96
CA PHE A 61 -4.61 11.97 20.36
C PHE A 61 -5.36 10.89 21.14
N SER A 62 -6.13 10.07 20.43
CA SER A 62 -6.83 8.92 20.98
C SER A 62 -6.65 7.72 20.06
N PHE A 63 -6.04 6.64 20.58
CA PHE A 63 -5.89 5.37 19.87
C PHE A 63 -7.23 4.84 19.35
N LYS A 64 -8.28 4.85 20.18
CA LYS A 64 -9.62 4.39 19.79
C LYS A 64 -10.14 5.15 18.59
N THR A 65 -10.06 6.48 18.61
CA THR A 65 -10.54 7.34 17.53
C THR A 65 -9.70 7.15 16.26
N PHE A 66 -8.39 7.04 16.42
CA PHE A 66 -7.46 6.83 15.31
C PHE A 66 -7.76 5.51 14.59
N TYR A 67 -7.74 4.37 15.30
CA TYR A 67 -7.98 3.07 14.68
C TYR A 67 -9.41 2.92 14.16
N PHE A 68 -10.41 3.49 14.84
CA PHE A 68 -11.78 3.47 14.33
C PHE A 68 -11.92 4.20 13.00
N ARG A 69 -11.33 5.40 12.86
CA ARG A 69 -11.34 6.16 11.59
C ARG A 69 -10.65 5.39 10.46
N ARG A 70 -9.56 4.71 10.76
CA ARG A 70 -8.86 3.87 9.77
C ARG A 70 -9.66 2.64 9.39
N ALA A 71 -10.12 1.87 10.37
CA ALA A 71 -10.93 0.68 10.14
C ALA A 71 -12.16 1.01 9.27
N LYS A 72 -12.88 2.07 9.60
CA LYS A 72 -14.01 2.56 8.82
C LYS A 72 -13.65 2.89 7.36
N ARG A 73 -12.45 3.41 7.12
CA ARG A 73 -11.98 3.80 5.80
C ARG A 73 -11.51 2.61 4.96
N LEU A 74 -10.85 1.63 5.57
CA LEU A 74 -10.12 0.59 4.86
C LEU A 74 -10.86 -0.75 4.83
N LEU A 75 -11.39 -1.21 6.00
CA LEU A 75 -11.93 -2.55 6.14
C LEU A 75 -13.12 -2.85 5.22
N PRO A 76 -14.11 -1.95 5.03
CA PRO A 76 -15.28 -2.30 4.20
C PRO A 76 -14.90 -2.65 2.75
N ALA A 77 -14.02 -1.88 2.13
CA ALA A 77 -13.57 -2.13 0.76
C ALA A 77 -12.66 -3.37 0.69
N ALA A 78 -11.75 -3.55 1.66
CA ALA A 78 -10.90 -4.72 1.75
C ALA A 78 -11.72 -6.01 1.88
N TYR A 79 -12.67 -6.05 2.82
CA TYR A 79 -13.51 -7.23 3.05
C TYR A 79 -14.46 -7.52 1.88
N ALA A 80 -14.98 -6.50 1.21
CA ALA A 80 -15.76 -6.69 -0.02
C ALA A 80 -14.91 -7.36 -1.11
N THR A 81 -13.64 -6.95 -1.26
CA THR A 81 -12.71 -7.58 -2.22
C THR A 81 -12.39 -9.02 -1.82
N PHE A 82 -12.11 -9.28 -0.53
CA PHE A 82 -11.80 -10.63 -0.05
C PHE A 82 -13.00 -11.57 -0.23
N LEU A 83 -14.20 -11.10 0.07
CA LEU A 83 -15.43 -11.86 -0.12
C LEU A 83 -15.69 -12.16 -1.61
N ALA A 84 -15.55 -11.16 -2.48
CA ALA A 84 -15.69 -11.35 -3.93
C ALA A 84 -14.68 -12.37 -4.45
N SER A 85 -13.42 -12.29 -4.00
CA SER A 85 -12.39 -13.26 -4.34
C SER A 85 -12.71 -14.66 -3.81
N ALA A 86 -13.24 -14.78 -2.59
CA ALA A 86 -13.65 -16.06 -2.00
C ALA A 86 -14.82 -16.72 -2.74
N VAL A 87 -15.72 -15.95 -3.30
CA VAL A 87 -16.82 -16.47 -4.15
C VAL A 87 -16.28 -17.05 -5.47
N VAL A 88 -15.27 -16.42 -6.06
CA VAL A 88 -14.67 -16.86 -7.34
C VAL A 88 -13.70 -18.03 -7.16
N ALA A 89 -12.95 -18.07 -6.05
CA ALA A 89 -11.87 -19.01 -5.81
C ALA A 89 -12.23 -20.49 -6.06
N PRO A 90 -13.38 -21.04 -5.61
CA PRO A 90 -13.72 -22.44 -5.83
C PRO A 90 -13.91 -22.84 -7.30
N PHE A 91 -14.13 -21.87 -8.19
CA PHE A 91 -14.36 -22.11 -9.62
C PHE A 91 -13.06 -21.95 -10.45
N ALA A 92 -12.05 -21.28 -9.89
CA ALA A 92 -10.84 -20.92 -10.62
C ALA A 92 -9.56 -21.57 -10.07
N LEU A 93 -9.59 -22.11 -8.86
CA LEU A 93 -8.44 -22.66 -8.17
C LEU A 93 -8.57 -24.18 -7.98
N ASN A 94 -7.46 -24.90 -8.08
CA ASN A 94 -7.40 -26.31 -7.68
C ASN A 94 -7.39 -26.46 -6.13
N ALA A 95 -7.46 -27.69 -5.64
CA ALA A 95 -7.57 -27.96 -4.20
C ALA A 95 -6.38 -27.39 -3.37
N GLN A 96 -5.16 -27.48 -3.89
CA GLN A 96 -3.96 -26.97 -3.22
C GLN A 96 -3.94 -25.44 -3.22
N GLU A 97 -4.22 -24.83 -4.36
CA GLU A 97 -4.31 -23.36 -4.50
C GLU A 97 -5.43 -22.76 -3.63
N LEU A 98 -6.55 -23.48 -3.49
CA LEU A 98 -7.65 -23.07 -2.64
C LEU A 98 -7.26 -23.09 -1.16
N GLN A 99 -6.51 -24.13 -0.70
CA GLN A 99 -5.97 -24.15 0.66
C GLN A 99 -5.01 -22.98 0.91
N ASP A 100 -4.14 -22.68 -0.04
CA ASP A 100 -3.22 -21.56 0.06
C ASP A 100 -3.95 -20.21 0.02
N PHE A 101 -5.00 -20.09 -0.79
CA PHE A 101 -5.88 -18.92 -0.81
C PHE A 101 -6.57 -18.69 0.54
N ILE A 102 -7.07 -19.73 1.21
CA ILE A 102 -7.66 -19.61 2.54
C ILE A 102 -6.65 -19.01 3.54
N LYS A 103 -5.39 -19.46 3.51
CA LYS A 103 -4.32 -18.87 4.33
C LYS A 103 -4.09 -17.39 3.97
N GLN A 104 -4.12 -17.02 2.68
CA GLN A 104 -4.01 -15.62 2.24
C GLN A 104 -5.16 -14.77 2.77
N VAL A 105 -6.41 -15.28 2.76
CA VAL A 105 -7.58 -14.58 3.33
C VAL A 105 -7.37 -14.34 4.82
N TRP A 106 -6.92 -15.34 5.59
CA TRP A 106 -6.58 -15.17 7.00
C TRP A 106 -5.51 -14.11 7.22
N GLY A 107 -4.42 -14.18 6.44
CA GLY A 107 -3.35 -13.18 6.49
C GLY A 107 -3.85 -11.78 6.16
N ALA A 108 -4.70 -11.63 5.14
CA ALA A 108 -5.24 -10.33 4.73
C ALA A 108 -6.19 -9.73 5.78
N VAL A 109 -7.06 -10.54 6.39
CA VAL A 109 -7.98 -10.10 7.46
C VAL A 109 -7.24 -9.68 8.73
N THR A 110 -6.14 -10.35 9.06
CA THR A 110 -5.32 -10.07 10.26
C THR A 110 -4.15 -9.12 10.01
N PHE A 111 -4.03 -8.55 8.80
CA PHE A 111 -2.89 -7.73 8.38
C PHE A 111 -1.53 -8.43 8.55
N SER A 112 -1.49 -9.73 8.31
CA SER A 112 -0.30 -10.58 8.32
C SER A 112 -0.07 -11.28 6.98
N ALA A 113 -0.70 -10.79 5.88
CA ALA A 113 -0.56 -11.39 4.55
C ALA A 113 0.89 -11.44 4.08
N ASN A 114 1.72 -10.45 4.44
CA ASN A 114 3.14 -10.45 4.14
C ASN A 114 3.87 -11.65 4.77
N LEU A 115 3.50 -12.07 5.97
CA LEU A 115 4.08 -13.26 6.63
C LEU A 115 3.57 -14.55 6.00
N VAL A 116 2.27 -14.62 5.69
CA VAL A 116 1.69 -15.78 5.00
C VAL A 116 2.32 -15.96 3.63
N LEU A 117 2.46 -14.88 2.86
CA LEU A 117 3.07 -14.92 1.53
C LEU A 117 4.55 -15.27 1.59
N LEU A 118 5.28 -14.80 2.60
CA LEU A 118 6.67 -15.22 2.85
C LEU A 118 6.75 -16.74 3.07
N MET A 119 5.84 -17.33 3.87
CA MET A 119 5.79 -18.77 4.10
C MET A 119 5.35 -19.56 2.84
N GLN A 120 4.61 -18.92 1.95
CA GLN A 120 4.20 -19.48 0.66
C GLN A 120 5.22 -19.22 -0.46
N THR A 121 6.48 -18.96 -0.14
CA THR A 121 7.59 -18.87 -1.10
C THR A 121 8.53 -20.04 -0.88
N GLY A 122 9.07 -20.60 -1.96
CA GLY A 122 10.01 -21.71 -1.91
C GLY A 122 9.83 -22.65 -3.09
N TYR A 123 10.66 -23.67 -3.14
CA TYR A 123 10.75 -24.61 -4.27
C TYR A 123 9.42 -25.32 -4.58
N PHE A 124 8.63 -25.64 -3.55
CA PHE A 124 7.33 -26.33 -3.69
C PHE A 124 6.12 -25.37 -3.72
N SER A 125 6.35 -24.07 -3.70
CA SER A 125 5.26 -23.08 -3.71
C SER A 125 4.94 -22.67 -5.15
N GLY A 126 3.67 -22.53 -5.47
CA GLY A 126 3.23 -21.96 -6.74
C GLY A 126 3.79 -20.55 -6.97
N ALA A 127 3.88 -20.15 -8.23
CA ALA A 127 4.36 -18.81 -8.59
C ALA A 127 3.59 -17.70 -7.87
N ALA A 128 4.27 -16.62 -7.52
CA ALA A 128 3.67 -15.53 -6.75
C ALA A 128 2.48 -14.88 -7.47
N ASP A 129 2.53 -14.83 -8.78
CA ASP A 129 1.52 -14.22 -9.65
C ASP A 129 0.23 -15.06 -9.80
N LEU A 130 0.22 -16.30 -9.31
CA LEU A 130 -0.97 -17.13 -9.19
C LEU A 130 -1.76 -16.90 -7.90
N LYS A 131 -1.24 -16.12 -6.94
CA LYS A 131 -1.85 -15.90 -5.62
C LYS A 131 -2.88 -14.76 -5.66
N PRO A 132 -4.19 -15.02 -5.50
CA PRO A 132 -5.24 -14.00 -5.72
C PRO A 132 -5.16 -12.80 -4.77
N LEU A 133 -4.60 -12.96 -3.57
CA LEU A 133 -4.45 -11.87 -2.61
C LEU A 133 -2.99 -11.43 -2.43
N LEU A 134 -2.11 -11.70 -3.42
CA LEU A 134 -0.70 -11.32 -3.36
C LEU A 134 -0.51 -9.85 -2.95
N HIS A 135 -1.21 -8.93 -3.63
CA HIS A 135 -1.07 -7.48 -3.44
C HIS A 135 -1.32 -7.00 -1.99
N THR A 136 -1.97 -7.81 -1.15
CA THR A 136 -2.28 -7.44 0.24
C THR A 136 -1.06 -7.45 1.18
N TRP A 137 0.11 -7.94 0.71
CA TRP A 137 1.34 -7.89 1.48
C TRP A 137 1.74 -6.46 1.88
N SER A 138 1.61 -5.51 0.95
CA SER A 138 1.97 -4.11 1.19
C SER A 138 1.03 -3.43 2.19
N LEU A 139 -0.28 -3.72 2.10
CA LEU A 139 -1.28 -3.24 3.06
C LEU A 139 -0.98 -3.78 4.46
N SER A 140 -0.52 -5.03 4.58
CA SER A 140 -0.14 -5.61 5.86
C SER A 140 1.07 -4.89 6.47
N ILE A 141 2.10 -4.59 5.69
CA ILE A 141 3.25 -3.77 6.14
C ILE A 141 2.80 -2.39 6.59
N GLU A 142 1.93 -1.72 5.82
CA GLU A 142 1.38 -0.41 6.19
C GLU A 142 0.63 -0.47 7.52
N GLU A 143 -0.28 -1.42 7.72
CA GLU A 143 -1.07 -1.51 8.95
C GLU A 143 -0.22 -1.91 10.16
N GLN A 144 0.80 -2.76 9.99
CA GLN A 144 1.79 -3.04 11.03
C GLN A 144 2.56 -1.76 11.42
N TYR A 145 2.99 -0.96 10.44
CA TYR A 145 3.62 0.33 10.71
C TYR A 145 2.67 1.29 11.44
N TYR A 146 1.40 1.33 11.06
CA TYR A 146 0.37 2.16 11.71
C TYR A 146 -0.01 1.68 13.11
N LEU A 147 0.31 0.44 13.46
CA LEU A 147 0.20 -0.02 14.84
C LEU A 147 1.37 0.53 15.69
N LEU A 148 2.58 0.49 15.16
CA LEU A 148 3.79 0.85 15.89
C LEU A 148 4.03 2.36 16.02
N LEU A 149 3.83 3.12 14.93
CA LEU A 149 4.13 4.54 14.87
C LEU A 149 3.33 5.40 15.88
N PRO A 150 1.99 5.26 16.02
CA PRO A 150 1.24 6.02 17.02
C PRO A 150 1.66 5.69 18.44
N ALA A 151 2.00 4.43 18.73
CA ALA A 151 2.52 4.02 20.03
C ALA A 151 3.86 4.68 20.31
N PHE A 152 4.78 4.68 19.32
CA PHE A 152 6.05 5.37 19.42
C PHE A 152 5.89 6.86 19.72
N LEU A 153 5.05 7.58 18.98
CA LEU A 153 4.86 9.02 19.16
C LEU A 153 4.10 9.36 20.45
N ALA A 154 3.16 8.52 20.89
CA ALA A 154 2.38 8.78 22.09
C ALA A 154 3.14 8.50 23.39
N PHE A 155 3.99 7.45 23.41
CA PHE A 155 4.68 7.02 24.63
C PHE A 155 6.13 7.53 24.74
N THR A 156 6.72 8.02 23.63
CA THR A 156 8.09 8.53 23.63
C THR A 156 8.10 10.04 23.82
N PRO A 157 8.95 10.62 24.71
CA PRO A 157 9.11 12.05 24.83
C PRO A 157 9.53 12.69 23.50
N ARG A 158 8.98 13.87 23.18
CA ARG A 158 9.16 14.56 21.87
C ARG A 158 10.61 14.72 21.45
N ARG A 159 11.53 14.94 22.41
CA ARG A 159 12.98 15.06 22.15
C ARG A 159 13.58 13.84 21.47
N TYR A 160 12.96 12.67 21.60
CA TYR A 160 13.42 11.40 21.02
C TYR A 160 12.70 11.00 19.73
N TRP A 161 11.69 11.75 19.27
CA TRP A 161 10.96 11.41 18.05
C TRP A 161 11.86 11.41 16.81
N VAL A 162 12.68 12.47 16.64
CA VAL A 162 13.58 12.56 15.50
C VAL A 162 14.75 11.57 15.65
N PRO A 163 15.52 11.55 16.75
CA PRO A 163 16.63 10.60 16.85
C PRO A 163 16.17 9.13 16.84
N GLY A 164 15.04 8.80 17.47
CA GLY A 164 14.45 7.46 17.40
C GLY A 164 13.99 7.08 16.00
N GLY A 165 13.35 8.02 15.29
CA GLY A 165 12.94 7.82 13.89
C GLY A 165 14.15 7.62 12.97
N VAL A 166 15.21 8.41 13.14
CA VAL A 166 16.46 8.25 12.37
C VAL A 166 17.09 6.88 12.66
N LEU A 167 17.15 6.47 13.93
CA LEU A 167 17.67 5.16 14.31
C LEU A 167 16.87 4.03 13.64
N MET A 168 15.54 4.07 13.70
CA MET A 168 14.68 3.07 13.06
C MET A 168 14.85 3.07 11.54
N PHE A 169 14.98 4.24 10.92
CA PHE A 169 15.22 4.37 9.48
C PHE A 169 16.56 3.72 9.09
N VAL A 170 17.65 4.09 9.77
CA VAL A 170 19.00 3.57 9.48
C VAL A 170 19.08 2.07 9.72
N ALA A 171 18.48 1.57 10.82
CA ALA A 171 18.44 0.15 11.13
C ALA A 171 17.64 -0.63 10.06
N SER A 172 16.47 -0.12 9.65
CA SER A 172 15.63 -0.76 8.64
C SER A 172 16.31 -0.78 7.26
N LEU A 173 16.88 0.33 6.82
CA LEU A 173 17.63 0.42 5.56
C LEU A 173 18.90 -0.46 5.60
N GLY A 174 19.63 -0.45 6.71
CA GLY A 174 20.80 -1.31 6.89
C GLY A 174 20.47 -2.79 6.84
N MET A 175 19.34 -3.21 7.47
CA MET A 175 18.85 -4.58 7.35
C MET A 175 18.41 -4.91 5.92
N CYS A 176 17.74 -3.99 5.21
CA CYS A 176 17.36 -4.18 3.82
C CYS A 176 18.58 -4.46 2.95
N LEU A 177 19.56 -3.57 2.96
CA LEU A 177 20.78 -3.68 2.12
C LEU A 177 21.65 -4.87 2.52
N GLY A 178 21.75 -5.15 3.82
CA GLY A 178 22.58 -6.26 4.33
C GLY A 178 21.99 -7.65 4.09
N LEU A 179 20.67 -7.78 4.09
CA LEU A 179 20.01 -9.09 3.92
C LEU A 179 19.60 -9.40 2.46
N GLN A 180 19.59 -8.40 1.59
CA GLN A 180 19.07 -8.52 0.22
C GLN A 180 19.73 -9.64 -0.58
N SER A 181 21.06 -9.80 -0.48
CA SER A 181 21.81 -10.83 -1.20
C SER A 181 21.62 -12.23 -0.62
N PHE A 182 21.29 -12.33 0.68
CA PHE A 182 21.20 -13.63 1.39
C PHE A 182 19.78 -14.13 1.52
N LYS A 183 18.82 -13.21 1.70
CA LYS A 183 17.40 -13.53 1.94
C LYS A 183 16.48 -12.56 1.20
N PRO A 184 16.52 -12.52 -0.14
CA PRO A 184 15.78 -11.54 -0.94
C PRO A 184 14.28 -11.56 -0.67
N THR A 185 13.67 -12.74 -0.54
CA THR A 185 12.24 -12.89 -0.27
C THR A 185 11.84 -12.32 1.10
N ALA A 186 12.63 -12.59 2.15
CA ALA A 186 12.37 -12.04 3.47
C ALA A 186 12.56 -10.52 3.47
N THR A 187 13.57 -10.01 2.75
CA THR A 187 13.81 -8.58 2.57
C THR A 187 12.65 -7.89 1.89
N PHE A 188 11.97 -8.56 0.96
CA PHE A 188 10.81 -8.03 0.25
C PHE A 188 9.54 -7.96 1.13
N TYR A 189 9.28 -9.00 1.94
CA TYR A 189 8.00 -9.15 2.64
C TYR A 189 7.98 -8.62 4.09
N LEU A 190 9.11 -8.39 4.74
CA LEU A 190 9.12 -8.06 6.16
C LEU A 190 9.13 -6.55 6.44
N LEU A 191 8.35 -6.11 7.42
CA LEU A 191 8.35 -4.71 7.88
C LEU A 191 9.75 -4.21 8.33
N PRO A 192 10.58 -4.97 9.07
CA PRO A 192 11.91 -4.49 9.47
C PRO A 192 12.81 -4.10 8.30
N THR A 193 12.66 -4.71 7.14
CA THR A 193 13.46 -4.47 5.93
C THR A 193 12.81 -3.49 4.95
N ARG A 194 11.52 -3.16 5.14
CA ARG A 194 10.74 -2.22 4.30
C ARG A 194 10.30 -0.97 5.04
N GLY A 195 10.38 -0.97 6.38
CA GLY A 195 9.92 0.14 7.21
C GLY A 195 10.64 1.47 6.95
N TRP A 196 11.84 1.44 6.39
CA TRP A 196 12.60 2.62 6.01
C TRP A 196 11.89 3.48 4.92
N GLU A 197 11.10 2.88 4.02
CA GLU A 197 10.34 3.58 2.99
C GLU A 197 9.23 4.46 3.60
N LEU A 198 8.47 3.88 4.55
CA LEU A 198 7.52 4.65 5.36
C LEU A 198 8.27 5.67 6.25
N GLY A 199 9.45 5.29 6.75
CA GLY A 199 10.35 6.14 7.54
C GLY A 199 10.76 7.41 6.80
N VAL A 200 11.07 7.35 5.50
CA VAL A 200 11.36 8.54 4.65
C VAL A 200 10.21 9.56 4.76
N GLY A 201 8.98 9.09 4.57
CA GLY A 201 7.79 9.95 4.69
C GLY A 201 7.63 10.52 6.11
N SER A 202 7.87 9.68 7.13
CA SER A 202 7.77 10.09 8.53
C SER A 202 8.79 11.17 8.90
N MET A 203 10.01 11.10 8.37
CA MET A 203 11.05 12.12 8.62
C MET A 203 10.63 13.51 8.11
N ILE A 204 9.99 13.59 6.94
CA ILE A 204 9.45 14.86 6.43
C ILE A 204 8.43 15.44 7.44
N ALA A 205 7.55 14.60 7.96
CA ALA A 205 6.51 15.00 8.89
C ALA A 205 7.06 15.40 10.26
N LEU A 206 8.11 14.72 10.76
CA LEU A 206 8.73 15.01 12.07
C LEU A 206 9.62 16.25 12.06
N MET A 207 10.14 16.66 10.90
CA MET A 207 11.11 17.76 10.79
C MET A 207 10.62 18.92 9.92
N PRO A 208 9.40 19.52 10.19
CA PRO A 208 8.87 20.57 9.33
C PRO A 208 9.75 21.81 9.28
N GLY A 209 10.41 22.17 10.38
CA GLY A 209 11.34 23.31 10.43
C GLY A 209 12.59 23.09 9.56
N LEU A 210 13.11 21.87 9.49
CA LEU A 210 14.22 21.52 8.59
C LEU A 210 13.76 21.61 7.13
N MET A 211 12.57 21.09 6.81
CA MET A 211 12.01 21.18 5.44
C MET A 211 11.87 22.62 4.97
N LEU A 212 11.50 23.54 5.86
CA LEU A 212 11.46 24.98 5.54
C LEU A 212 12.85 25.55 5.24
N ARG A 213 13.87 25.18 6.02
CA ARG A 213 15.25 25.62 5.79
C ARG A 213 15.82 25.05 4.48
N LEU A 214 15.44 23.84 4.12
CA LEU A 214 15.91 23.17 2.92
C LEU A 214 15.15 23.57 1.63
N GLN A 215 14.20 24.51 1.70
CA GLN A 215 13.43 24.90 0.51
C GLN A 215 14.26 25.28 -0.73
N PRO A 216 15.41 26.00 -0.62
CA PRO A 216 16.25 26.26 -1.80
C PRO A 216 16.79 24.97 -2.45
N VAL A 217 17.26 24.02 -1.64
CA VAL A 217 17.76 22.72 -2.11
C VAL A 217 16.63 21.88 -2.70
N LEU A 218 15.46 21.83 -2.03
CA LEU A 218 14.28 21.13 -2.53
C LEU A 218 13.77 21.73 -3.85
N ALA A 219 13.91 23.03 -4.04
CA ALA A 219 13.58 23.70 -5.30
C ALA A 219 14.51 23.26 -6.44
N ALA A 220 15.81 23.16 -6.19
CA ALA A 220 16.79 22.69 -7.18
C ALA A 220 16.58 21.20 -7.53
N LEU A 221 16.23 20.38 -6.53
CA LEU A 221 16.02 18.93 -6.70
C LEU A 221 14.64 18.56 -7.24
N PHE A 222 13.69 19.50 -7.33
CA PHE A 222 12.30 19.20 -7.68
C PHE A 222 12.16 18.56 -9.06
N TRP A 223 12.73 19.16 -10.11
CA TRP A 223 12.64 18.62 -11.48
C TRP A 223 13.44 17.33 -11.66
N PRO A 224 14.67 17.19 -11.14
CA PRO A 224 15.34 15.89 -11.04
C PRO A 224 14.48 14.81 -10.36
N ALA A 225 13.81 15.13 -9.27
CA ALA A 225 12.92 14.18 -8.57
C ALA A 225 11.72 13.78 -9.44
N VAL A 226 11.09 14.73 -10.14
CA VAL A 226 10.00 14.44 -11.09
C VAL A 226 10.51 13.54 -12.22
N ALA A 227 11.72 13.81 -12.74
CA ALA A 227 12.34 12.97 -13.76
C ALA A 227 12.61 11.54 -13.27
N VAL A 228 13.11 11.36 -12.03
CA VAL A 228 13.29 10.05 -11.42
C VAL A 228 11.97 9.28 -11.36
N LEU A 229 10.89 9.92 -10.89
CA LEU A 229 9.56 9.29 -10.80
C LEU A 229 8.94 8.95 -12.17
N ALA A 230 9.35 9.62 -13.24
CA ALA A 230 8.89 9.34 -14.60
C ALA A 230 9.75 8.28 -15.29
N VAL A 231 11.07 8.30 -15.09
CA VAL A 231 12.04 7.53 -15.88
C VAL A 231 12.28 6.14 -15.28
N ILE A 232 12.52 6.03 -13.96
CA ILE A 232 12.91 4.76 -13.36
C ILE A 232 11.82 3.67 -13.51
N PRO A 233 10.50 3.95 -13.36
CA PRO A 233 9.48 2.94 -13.62
C PRO A 233 9.42 2.42 -15.06
N VAL A 234 9.88 3.25 -16.03
CA VAL A 234 9.92 2.93 -17.47
C VAL A 234 11.21 2.18 -17.80
N PHE A 235 12.34 2.66 -17.28
CA PHE A 235 13.66 2.07 -17.51
C PHE A 235 14.21 1.45 -16.24
N PRO A 236 13.92 0.16 -15.98
CA PRO A 236 14.34 -0.51 -14.76
C PRO A 236 15.87 -0.49 -14.65
N THR A 237 16.36 -0.23 -13.46
CA THR A 237 17.80 -0.11 -13.17
C THR A 237 18.54 -1.46 -13.24
N GLY A 238 17.82 -2.58 -13.23
CA GLY A 238 18.40 -3.92 -13.10
C GLY A 238 18.99 -4.23 -11.72
N LEU A 239 18.86 -3.29 -10.77
CA LEU A 239 19.33 -3.48 -9.40
C LEU A 239 18.36 -4.36 -8.61
N PRO A 240 18.86 -5.11 -7.61
CA PRO A 240 18.00 -5.88 -6.71
C PRO A 240 16.99 -4.98 -5.97
N HIS A 241 15.73 -5.43 -5.87
CA HIS A 241 14.66 -4.72 -5.18
C HIS A 241 14.17 -5.52 -3.94
N PRO A 242 13.87 -4.83 -2.81
CA PRO A 242 14.00 -3.40 -2.51
C PRO A 242 15.45 -2.98 -2.27
N GLY A 243 15.91 -1.86 -2.87
CA GLY A 243 17.30 -1.44 -2.77
C GLY A 243 17.52 0.01 -3.20
N LEU A 244 18.58 0.24 -3.96
CA LEU A 244 18.92 1.59 -4.41
C LEU A 244 17.88 2.19 -5.37
N ASP A 245 17.21 1.38 -6.16
CA ASP A 245 16.08 1.79 -7.01
C ASP A 245 14.91 2.34 -6.17
N ALA A 246 14.50 1.58 -5.15
CA ALA A 246 13.49 2.01 -4.19
C ALA A 246 13.93 3.27 -3.44
N LEU A 247 15.20 3.36 -3.02
CA LEU A 247 15.74 4.52 -2.31
C LEU A 247 15.64 5.79 -3.16
N LEU A 248 16.02 5.71 -4.44
CA LEU A 248 15.92 6.85 -5.37
C LEU A 248 14.47 7.33 -5.54
N VAL A 249 13.53 6.39 -5.72
CA VAL A 249 12.10 6.71 -5.88
C VAL A 249 11.51 7.26 -4.58
N CYS A 250 11.87 6.70 -3.43
CA CYS A 250 11.45 7.19 -2.12
C CYS A 250 11.96 8.62 -1.85
N LEU A 251 13.24 8.90 -2.14
CA LEU A 251 13.81 10.25 -1.97
C LEU A 251 13.18 11.24 -2.96
N ALA A 252 12.96 10.85 -4.21
CA ALA A 252 12.26 11.69 -5.19
C ALA A 252 10.84 12.01 -4.73
N THR A 253 10.09 11.04 -4.23
CA THR A 253 8.76 11.22 -3.64
C THR A 253 8.82 12.19 -2.45
N ALA A 254 9.82 12.04 -1.59
CA ALA A 254 10.05 12.92 -0.44
C ALA A 254 10.27 14.38 -0.86
N VAL A 255 11.09 14.62 -1.88
CA VAL A 255 11.34 15.96 -2.44
C VAL A 255 10.04 16.60 -2.95
N VAL A 256 9.24 15.84 -3.71
CA VAL A 256 7.96 16.34 -4.24
C VAL A 256 6.99 16.71 -3.10
N ILE A 257 6.85 15.85 -2.08
CA ILE A 257 5.98 16.09 -0.91
C ILE A 257 6.45 17.33 -0.11
N ALA A 258 7.77 17.44 0.12
CA ALA A 258 8.35 18.50 0.96
C ALA A 258 8.38 19.86 0.24
N ARG A 259 8.57 19.89 -1.07
CA ARG A 259 8.66 21.13 -1.87
C ARG A 259 7.32 21.83 -2.07
N ARG A 260 6.20 21.09 -2.22
CA ARG A 260 4.84 21.65 -2.47
C ARG A 260 4.83 22.61 -3.64
N HIS A 261 5.24 22.14 -4.82
CA HIS A 261 5.42 23.02 -5.97
C HIS A 261 4.07 23.48 -6.55
N PRO A 262 3.85 24.81 -6.75
CA PRO A 262 2.55 25.35 -7.18
C PRO A 262 2.05 24.80 -8.54
N LEU A 263 2.97 24.43 -9.44
CA LEU A 263 2.58 23.83 -10.73
C LEU A 263 1.85 22.51 -10.56
N LEU A 264 2.17 21.69 -9.55
CA LEU A 264 1.45 20.44 -9.31
C LEU A 264 0.00 20.68 -8.84
N GLU A 265 -0.29 21.83 -8.24
CA GLU A 265 -1.66 22.17 -7.86
C GLU A 265 -2.50 22.64 -9.07
N ARG A 266 -1.86 23.22 -10.08
CA ARG A 266 -2.52 23.89 -11.22
C ARG A 266 -2.50 23.07 -12.50
N ALA A 267 -1.50 22.22 -12.72
CA ALA A 267 -1.34 21.46 -13.96
C ALA A 267 -2.52 20.50 -14.20
N LEU A 268 -2.98 20.44 -15.45
CA LEU A 268 -4.08 19.56 -15.85
C LEU A 268 -3.76 18.09 -15.58
N VAL A 269 -2.53 17.67 -15.88
CA VAL A 269 -2.04 16.30 -15.63
C VAL A 269 -2.10 15.96 -14.13
N SER A 270 -1.64 16.87 -13.26
CA SER A 270 -1.69 16.64 -11.80
C SER A 270 -3.13 16.54 -11.30
N ARG A 271 -4.05 17.33 -11.84
CA ARG A 271 -5.48 17.24 -11.50
C ARG A 271 -6.12 15.96 -12.00
N ALA A 272 -5.75 15.50 -13.19
CA ALA A 272 -6.20 14.21 -13.71
C ALA A 272 -5.69 13.04 -12.85
N LEU A 273 -4.39 13.02 -12.54
CA LEU A 273 -3.80 12.03 -11.63
C LEU A 273 -4.41 12.11 -10.22
N ALA A 274 -4.71 13.30 -9.71
CA ALA A 274 -5.34 13.44 -8.40
C ALA A 274 -6.74 12.81 -8.35
N ARG A 275 -7.52 12.87 -9.45
CA ARG A 275 -8.81 12.15 -9.53
C ARG A 275 -8.62 10.62 -9.49
N VAL A 276 -7.59 10.10 -10.15
CA VAL A 276 -7.21 8.68 -10.02
C VAL A 276 -6.74 8.37 -8.59
N GLY A 277 -6.00 9.30 -7.98
CA GLY A 277 -5.54 9.19 -6.59
C GLY A 277 -6.67 9.09 -5.56
N ASP A 278 -7.80 9.77 -5.81
CA ASP A 278 -8.99 9.70 -4.93
C ASP A 278 -9.59 8.29 -4.86
N VAL A 279 -9.53 7.53 -5.94
CA VAL A 279 -10.05 6.15 -6.04
C VAL A 279 -8.95 5.10 -5.92
N SER A 280 -7.70 5.51 -5.68
CA SER A 280 -6.51 4.64 -5.74
C SER A 280 -6.57 3.43 -4.81
N TYR A 281 -7.19 3.55 -3.64
CA TYR A 281 -7.31 2.44 -2.70
C TYR A 281 -8.22 1.32 -3.24
N SER A 282 -9.40 1.67 -3.71
CA SER A 282 -10.32 0.69 -4.33
C SER A 282 -9.74 0.10 -5.62
N LEU A 283 -9.03 0.90 -6.43
CA LEU A 283 -8.33 0.40 -7.61
C LEU A 283 -7.24 -0.61 -7.22
N TYR A 284 -6.43 -0.28 -6.21
CA TYR A 284 -5.37 -1.16 -5.72
C TYR A 284 -5.91 -2.48 -5.17
N LEU A 285 -7.05 -2.47 -4.49
CA LEU A 285 -7.68 -3.69 -3.98
C LEU A 285 -8.26 -4.57 -5.09
N ALA A 286 -8.92 -3.97 -6.06
CA ALA A 286 -9.72 -4.73 -7.03
C ALA A 286 -8.94 -5.19 -8.27
N HIS A 287 -7.76 -4.58 -8.58
CA HIS A 287 -7.07 -4.87 -9.85
C HIS A 287 -6.46 -6.26 -9.90
N TRP A 288 -5.86 -6.74 -8.81
CA TRP A 288 -5.01 -7.93 -8.82
C TRP A 288 -5.78 -9.26 -8.89
N PRO A 289 -6.86 -9.50 -8.10
CA PRO A 289 -7.55 -10.79 -8.12
C PRO A 289 -7.98 -11.26 -9.53
N PRO A 290 -8.51 -10.40 -10.42
CA PRO A 290 -8.83 -10.81 -11.79
C PRO A 290 -7.63 -11.34 -12.58
N PHE A 291 -6.44 -10.72 -12.42
CA PHE A 291 -5.22 -11.21 -13.08
C PHE A 291 -4.78 -12.57 -12.56
N ALA A 292 -4.79 -12.76 -11.25
CA ALA A 292 -4.41 -14.02 -10.65
C ALA A 292 -5.39 -15.15 -11.04
N PHE A 293 -6.69 -14.90 -11.02
CA PHE A 293 -7.68 -15.89 -11.46
C PHE A 293 -7.58 -16.19 -12.96
N LEU A 294 -7.34 -15.20 -13.81
CA LEU A 294 -7.11 -15.42 -15.23
C LEU A 294 -5.88 -16.31 -15.44
N LYS A 295 -4.77 -16.06 -14.76
CA LYS A 295 -3.55 -16.86 -14.86
C LYS A 295 -3.76 -18.30 -14.39
N ASN A 296 -4.47 -18.50 -13.29
CA ASN A 296 -4.81 -19.86 -12.81
C ASN A 296 -5.73 -20.62 -13.78
N ALA A 297 -6.67 -19.94 -14.43
CA ALA A 297 -7.57 -20.57 -15.40
C ALA A 297 -6.94 -20.79 -16.78
N SER A 298 -5.80 -20.15 -17.07
CA SER A 298 -5.16 -20.19 -18.39
C SER A 298 -4.17 -21.36 -18.49
N VAL A 299 -4.35 -22.22 -19.48
CA VAL A 299 -3.42 -23.31 -19.80
C VAL A 299 -2.19 -22.80 -20.60
N SER A 300 -2.34 -21.67 -21.28
CA SER A 300 -1.30 -21.01 -22.09
C SER A 300 -0.94 -19.64 -21.53
N THR A 301 0.11 -19.02 -22.09
CA THR A 301 0.49 -17.65 -21.75
C THR A 301 -0.65 -16.68 -22.04
N VAL A 302 -0.92 -15.79 -21.08
CA VAL A 302 -1.96 -14.76 -21.21
C VAL A 302 -1.61 -13.81 -22.36
N THR A 303 -2.53 -13.62 -23.29
CA THR A 303 -2.32 -12.73 -24.44
C THR A 303 -2.43 -11.25 -24.04
N PRO A 304 -1.82 -10.31 -24.78
CA PRO A 304 -1.95 -8.88 -24.51
C PRO A 304 -3.41 -8.39 -24.48
N LEU A 305 -4.27 -8.95 -25.33
CA LEU A 305 -5.70 -8.60 -25.34
C LEU A 305 -6.39 -9.05 -24.04
N GLN A 306 -6.12 -10.29 -23.57
CA GLN A 306 -6.65 -10.78 -22.30
C GLN A 306 -6.15 -9.92 -21.13
N SER A 307 -4.88 -9.53 -21.12
CA SER A 307 -4.32 -8.62 -20.11
C SER A 307 -5.02 -7.26 -20.12
N LEU A 308 -5.25 -6.68 -21.29
CA LEU A 308 -5.95 -5.40 -21.42
C LEU A 308 -7.41 -5.51 -20.93
N LEU A 309 -8.13 -6.55 -21.35
CA LEU A 309 -9.52 -6.78 -20.90
C LEU A 309 -9.58 -6.98 -19.38
N THR A 310 -8.63 -7.72 -18.81
CA THR A 310 -8.54 -7.95 -17.36
C THR A 310 -8.23 -6.65 -16.61
N LEU A 311 -7.35 -5.80 -17.15
CA LEU A 311 -7.10 -4.47 -16.62
C LEU A 311 -8.39 -3.63 -16.59
N MET A 312 -9.16 -3.62 -17.69
CA MET A 312 -10.44 -2.90 -17.75
C MET A 312 -11.46 -3.43 -16.74
N VAL A 313 -11.54 -4.76 -16.57
CA VAL A 313 -12.36 -5.39 -15.52
C VAL A 313 -11.90 -4.93 -14.14
N GLY A 314 -10.59 -4.98 -13.85
CA GLY A 314 -10.03 -4.53 -12.58
C GLY A 314 -10.32 -3.06 -12.27
N ILE A 315 -10.20 -2.18 -13.27
CA ILE A 315 -10.56 -0.75 -13.15
C ILE A 315 -12.07 -0.61 -12.90
N GLY A 316 -12.92 -1.31 -13.65
CA GLY A 316 -14.38 -1.28 -13.47
C GLY A 316 -14.80 -1.73 -12.08
N LEU A 317 -14.25 -2.85 -11.59
CA LEU A 317 -14.47 -3.34 -10.22
C LEU A 317 -13.98 -2.36 -9.17
N GLY A 318 -12.82 -1.73 -9.38
CA GLY A 318 -12.29 -0.71 -8.47
C GLY A 318 -13.19 0.52 -8.38
N LEU A 319 -13.71 1.01 -9.50
CA LEU A 319 -14.65 2.13 -9.52
C LEU A 319 -16.00 1.76 -8.87
N LEU A 320 -16.47 0.53 -9.10
CA LEU A 320 -17.68 0.00 -8.46
C LEU A 320 -17.48 -0.10 -6.94
N LEU A 321 -16.36 -0.68 -6.50
CA LEU A 321 -15.99 -0.79 -5.09
C LEU A 321 -15.91 0.59 -4.42
N TYR A 322 -15.31 1.58 -5.09
CA TYR A 322 -15.25 2.95 -4.60
C TYR A 322 -16.66 3.55 -4.42
N ARG A 323 -17.51 3.46 -5.46
CA ARG A 323 -18.85 4.07 -5.42
C ARG A 323 -19.80 3.39 -4.47
N CYS A 324 -19.82 2.05 -4.45
CA CYS A 324 -20.81 1.27 -3.73
C CYS A 324 -20.42 0.93 -2.29
N VAL A 325 -19.11 0.89 -1.99
CA VAL A 325 -18.63 0.48 -0.67
C VAL A 325 -17.81 1.59 0.00
N GLU A 326 -16.70 2.04 -0.62
CA GLU A 326 -15.78 2.97 0.04
C GLU A 326 -16.44 4.33 0.33
N MET A 327 -17.09 4.94 -0.66
CA MET A 327 -17.72 6.26 -0.49
C MET A 327 -18.87 6.28 0.51
N PRO A 328 -19.85 5.35 0.46
CA PRO A 328 -20.91 5.31 1.45
C PRO A 328 -20.40 5.13 2.88
N THR A 329 -19.44 4.21 3.07
CA THR A 329 -18.87 3.95 4.40
C THR A 329 -18.04 5.12 4.92
N ARG A 330 -17.32 5.84 4.07
CA ARG A 330 -16.59 7.07 4.46
C ARG A 330 -17.53 8.20 4.91
N ARG A 331 -18.72 8.34 4.28
CA ARG A 331 -19.73 9.35 4.62
C ARG A 331 -20.52 8.99 5.87
N TRP A 332 -20.71 7.71 6.14
CA TRP A 332 -21.41 7.25 7.35
C TRP A 332 -20.69 7.73 8.60
N GLN A 333 -21.40 8.36 9.55
CA GLN A 333 -20.83 8.94 10.78
C GLN A 333 -21.40 8.24 12.04
N PRO A 334 -21.11 6.94 12.27
CA PRO A 334 -21.48 6.29 13.52
C PRO A 334 -20.57 6.79 14.65
N GLN A 335 -21.12 6.91 15.84
CA GLN A 335 -20.27 7.04 17.03
C GLN A 335 -19.48 5.73 17.23
N PRO A 336 -18.22 5.79 17.69
CA PRO A 336 -17.41 4.60 17.91
C PRO A 336 -18.02 3.75 19.05
N SER A 337 -18.86 2.78 18.70
CA SER A 337 -19.42 1.80 19.63
C SER A 337 -18.53 0.56 19.72
N ARG A 338 -18.52 -0.11 20.89
CA ARG A 338 -17.73 -1.35 21.09
C ARG A 338 -18.19 -2.50 20.17
N GLY A 339 -19.43 -2.48 19.70
CA GLY A 339 -20.00 -3.57 18.89
C GLY A 339 -19.55 -3.57 17.42
N PHE A 340 -19.15 -2.42 16.86
CA PHE A 340 -18.85 -2.32 15.42
C PHE A 340 -17.55 -3.07 15.02
N ALA A 341 -16.49 -2.91 15.80
CA ALA A 341 -15.22 -3.60 15.53
C ALA A 341 -15.32 -5.12 15.78
N PHE A 342 -16.12 -5.52 16.79
CA PHE A 342 -16.34 -6.93 17.11
C PHE A 342 -17.26 -7.61 16.08
N GLY A 343 -18.30 -6.93 15.60
CA GLY A 343 -19.21 -7.45 14.58
C GLY A 343 -18.52 -7.74 13.25
N THR A 344 -17.64 -6.86 12.77
CA THR A 344 -16.87 -7.08 11.53
C THR A 344 -15.87 -8.23 11.66
N PHE A 345 -15.22 -8.38 12.80
CA PHE A 345 -14.32 -9.50 13.09
C PHE A 345 -15.07 -10.84 13.13
N VAL A 346 -16.21 -10.91 13.83
CA VAL A 346 -17.02 -12.13 13.96
C VAL A 346 -17.61 -12.56 12.61
N THR A 347 -18.09 -11.62 11.79
CA THR A 347 -18.64 -11.93 10.46
C THR A 347 -17.56 -12.52 9.53
N SER A 348 -16.35 -11.97 9.58
CA SER A 348 -15.20 -12.50 8.82
C SER A 348 -14.84 -13.92 9.26
N CYS A 349 -14.81 -14.19 10.57
CA CYS A 349 -14.54 -15.53 11.10
C CYS A 349 -15.62 -16.55 10.72
N CYS A 350 -16.89 -16.15 10.67
CA CYS A 350 -17.99 -17.03 10.28
C CYS A 350 -17.94 -17.42 8.80
N VAL A 351 -17.60 -16.50 7.90
CA VAL A 351 -17.44 -16.76 6.46
C VAL A 351 -16.34 -17.78 6.22
N ILE A 352 -15.17 -17.61 6.87
CA ILE A 352 -14.01 -18.49 6.73
C ILE A 352 -14.32 -19.90 7.25
N ARG A 353 -15.01 -20.01 8.40
CA ARG A 353 -15.41 -21.30 8.99
C ARG A 353 -16.44 -22.06 8.14
N SER A 354 -17.25 -21.36 7.34
CA SER A 354 -18.18 -21.98 6.38
C SER A 354 -17.46 -22.59 5.18
N GLU A 355 -16.39 -21.96 4.72
CA GLU A 355 -15.57 -22.46 3.63
C GLU A 355 -14.71 -23.68 4.06
N GLU A 356 -14.11 -23.66 5.24
CA GLU A 356 -13.37 -24.83 5.77
C GLU A 356 -14.25 -26.10 5.87
N ARG A 357 -15.53 -25.97 6.21
CA ARG A 357 -16.49 -27.10 6.21
C ARG A 357 -16.87 -27.60 4.83
N ARG A 358 -16.75 -26.78 3.77
CA ARG A 358 -16.99 -27.21 2.39
C ARG A 358 -15.82 -27.95 1.77
N VAL A 359 -14.58 -27.56 2.15
CA VAL A 359 -13.34 -28.16 1.61
C VAL A 359 -12.98 -29.46 2.35
N GLY A 360 -13.48 -29.68 3.56
CA GLY A 360 -13.23 -30.90 4.34
C GLY A 360 -14.26 -32.03 4.12
N LYS A 361 -15.12 -31.92 3.10
CA LYS A 361 -15.98 -32.97 2.55
C LYS A 361 -15.60 -33.28 1.10
#